data_2d6b4ad69662949378cb37b8f2359202
#
_entry.id   2d6b4ad69662949378cb37b8f2359202
#
_cell.length_a   1.000
_cell.length_b   1.000
_cell.length_c   1.000
_cell.angle_alpha   90.00
_cell.angle_beta   90.00
_cell.angle_gamma   90.00
#
_symmetry.space_group_name_H-M   'P 1'
#
loop_
_entity.id
_entity.type
_entity.pdbx_description
1 polymer ?
#
loop_
_entity_poly.entity_id
_entity_poly.type
_entity_poly.pdbx_seq_one_letter_code
_entity_poly.pdbx_strand_id
1 'polypeptide(L)'
;KDLEKEIPYDITRREINGKVVKLFCAKEDIFYAAYLRKEGEDIVHRVEKVSRGCLIRKDFYSYTKMFTEYYTPVDNKAHLYQRRFFNEDGSVAYDEIVDGKDSVFRFPDKILSSKHEFIAYFMSQLGLTDQDIVILDRATGTGQAVFRNAKPAKLGVVVHAEHFSENAVTDKTILWNNFYEYQFSNADKVDFFITATERQRSIMLDQFNKYTPFTPHIVTIPVGSVDKLRKPEGERKPFSIITASRLANEKHVDWLAKAVVKAKESLPQVNF
;
A
#
# COMPACT_ATOMS: atom_id res chain seq x y z
N LYS A 1 -22.14 -8.22 -17.65
CA LYS A 1 -21.95 -7.98 -19.10
C LYS A 1 -21.09 -9.07 -19.68
N ASP A 2 -21.39 -9.48 -20.91
CA ASP A 2 -20.64 -10.52 -21.62
C ASP A 2 -19.42 -9.86 -22.28
N LEU A 3 -18.21 -10.16 -21.80
CA LEU A 3 -16.98 -9.58 -22.30
C LEU A 3 -16.79 -9.82 -23.81
N GLU A 4 -17.15 -11.01 -24.30
CA GLU A 4 -16.98 -11.36 -25.72
C GLU A 4 -17.81 -10.45 -26.63
N LYS A 5 -18.98 -10.00 -26.18
CA LYS A 5 -19.82 -9.03 -26.91
C LYS A 5 -19.27 -7.60 -26.90
N GLU A 6 -18.38 -7.28 -25.97
CA GLU A 6 -17.74 -5.96 -25.91
C GLU A 6 -16.46 -5.89 -26.77
N ILE A 7 -15.94 -7.03 -27.24
CA ILE A 7 -14.77 -7.08 -28.11
C ILE A 7 -15.21 -6.75 -29.55
N PRO A 8 -14.70 -5.65 -30.17
CA PRO A 8 -15.13 -5.21 -31.48
C PRO A 8 -14.46 -5.97 -32.63
N TYR A 9 -13.82 -7.10 -32.36
CA TYR A 9 -13.05 -7.88 -33.33
C TYR A 9 -13.48 -9.34 -33.31
N ASP A 10 -13.23 -10.05 -34.44
CA ASP A 10 -13.51 -11.48 -34.56
C ASP A 10 -12.57 -12.30 -33.63
N ILE A 11 -13.16 -13.02 -32.70
CA ILE A 11 -12.41 -13.93 -31.80
C ILE A 11 -12.14 -15.22 -32.61
N THR A 12 -10.87 -15.46 -32.92
CA THR A 12 -10.43 -16.60 -33.73
C THR A 12 -10.01 -17.81 -32.90
N ARG A 13 -9.61 -17.62 -31.64
CA ARG A 13 -9.15 -18.66 -30.73
C ARG A 13 -9.41 -18.29 -29.29
N ARG A 14 -9.74 -19.30 -28.47
CA ARG A 14 -9.91 -19.20 -27.02
C ARG A 14 -9.00 -20.17 -26.33
N GLU A 15 -8.30 -19.70 -25.29
CA GLU A 15 -7.47 -20.55 -24.41
C GLU A 15 -7.88 -20.32 -22.96
N ILE A 16 -7.98 -21.39 -22.17
CA ILE A 16 -8.28 -21.32 -20.74
C ILE A 16 -7.14 -21.98 -19.99
N ASN A 17 -6.56 -21.25 -19.03
CA ASN A 17 -5.51 -21.74 -18.15
C ASN A 17 -5.79 -21.27 -16.72
N GLY A 18 -6.37 -22.17 -15.91
CA GLY A 18 -6.81 -21.87 -14.55
C GLY A 18 -7.77 -20.68 -14.53
N LYS A 19 -7.37 -19.60 -13.87
CA LYS A 19 -8.19 -18.38 -13.75
C LYS A 19 -8.07 -17.41 -14.93
N VAL A 20 -7.33 -17.75 -15.99
CA VAL A 20 -7.08 -16.85 -17.11
C VAL A 20 -7.72 -17.40 -18.36
N VAL A 21 -8.58 -16.57 -19.00
CA VAL A 21 -9.17 -16.85 -20.30
C VAL A 21 -8.56 -15.87 -21.31
N LYS A 22 -7.89 -16.40 -22.34
CA LYS A 22 -7.35 -15.60 -23.44
C LYS A 22 -8.23 -15.71 -24.67
N LEU A 23 -8.58 -14.56 -25.25
CA LEU A 23 -9.38 -14.42 -26.45
C LEU A 23 -8.52 -13.75 -27.52
N PHE A 24 -8.22 -14.46 -28.59
CA PHE A 24 -7.31 -14.01 -29.64
C PHE A 24 -8.09 -13.48 -30.85
N CYS A 25 -7.68 -12.31 -31.34
CA CYS A 25 -8.19 -11.66 -32.57
C CYS A 25 -7.01 -11.61 -33.55
N ALA A 26 -6.83 -12.68 -34.34
CA ALA A 26 -5.61 -12.91 -35.12
C ALA A 26 -5.37 -11.87 -36.23
N LYS A 27 -6.44 -11.37 -36.85
CA LYS A 27 -6.34 -10.36 -37.94
C LYS A 27 -5.72 -9.05 -37.47
N GLU A 28 -6.02 -8.66 -36.25
CA GLU A 28 -5.57 -7.39 -35.63
C GLU A 28 -4.29 -7.52 -34.83
N ASP A 29 -3.77 -8.74 -34.67
CA ASP A 29 -2.64 -9.06 -33.78
C ASP A 29 -2.91 -8.57 -32.33
N ILE A 30 -4.11 -8.88 -31.84
CA ILE A 30 -4.59 -8.49 -30.52
C ILE A 30 -5.03 -9.75 -29.76
N PHE A 31 -4.81 -9.76 -28.46
CA PHE A 31 -5.51 -10.66 -27.56
C PHE A 31 -5.99 -9.96 -26.30
N TYR A 32 -7.04 -10.50 -25.71
CA TYR A 32 -7.57 -10.10 -24.41
C TYR A 32 -7.31 -11.22 -23.42
N ALA A 33 -6.75 -10.92 -22.27
CA ALA A 33 -6.60 -11.85 -21.15
C ALA A 33 -7.56 -11.44 -20.04
N ALA A 34 -8.61 -12.23 -19.86
CA ALA A 34 -9.58 -12.05 -18.78
C ALA A 34 -9.19 -12.88 -17.56
N TYR A 35 -9.05 -12.21 -16.42
CA TYR A 35 -8.70 -12.82 -15.14
C TYR A 35 -9.98 -13.01 -14.32
N LEU A 36 -10.33 -14.27 -14.07
CA LEU A 36 -11.50 -14.64 -13.28
C LEU A 36 -11.24 -14.47 -11.78
N ARG A 37 -12.26 -14.11 -11.03
CA ARG A 37 -12.18 -13.97 -9.57
C ARG A 37 -11.77 -15.28 -8.91
N LYS A 38 -12.39 -16.39 -9.35
CA LYS A 38 -12.02 -17.77 -9.00
C LYS A 38 -12.04 -18.64 -10.24
N GLU A 39 -11.31 -19.74 -10.20
CA GLU A 39 -11.36 -20.76 -11.25
C GLU A 39 -12.74 -21.36 -11.34
N GLY A 40 -13.28 -21.46 -12.59
CA GLY A 40 -14.61 -21.98 -12.86
C GLY A 40 -15.76 -20.99 -12.65
N GLU A 41 -15.50 -19.74 -12.17
CA GLU A 41 -16.49 -18.68 -12.15
C GLU A 41 -16.47 -17.90 -13.47
N ASP A 42 -17.64 -17.35 -13.85
CA ASP A 42 -17.76 -16.47 -15.02
C ASP A 42 -17.61 -14.97 -14.66
N ILE A 43 -17.04 -14.68 -13.48
CA ILE A 43 -16.86 -13.31 -12.99
C ILE A 43 -15.43 -12.86 -13.24
N VAL A 44 -15.29 -11.88 -14.12
CA VAL A 44 -14.00 -11.25 -14.44
C VAL A 44 -13.74 -10.09 -13.49
N HIS A 45 -12.55 -10.01 -12.91
CA HIS A 45 -12.12 -8.87 -12.09
C HIS A 45 -11.12 -7.96 -12.82
N ARG A 46 -10.44 -8.48 -13.85
CA ARG A 46 -9.49 -7.71 -14.67
C ARG A 46 -9.46 -8.25 -16.09
N VAL A 47 -9.34 -7.34 -17.06
CA VAL A 47 -9.10 -7.66 -18.48
C VAL A 47 -7.87 -6.90 -18.94
N GLU A 48 -6.92 -7.60 -19.54
CA GLU A 48 -5.75 -7.02 -20.19
C GLU A 48 -5.92 -7.09 -21.71
N LYS A 49 -5.64 -5.98 -22.41
CA LYS A 49 -5.56 -5.92 -23.87
C LYS A 49 -4.11 -5.82 -24.27
N VAL A 50 -3.65 -6.78 -25.04
CA VAL A 50 -2.30 -6.82 -25.62
C VAL A 50 -2.41 -6.69 -27.13
N SER A 51 -1.65 -5.76 -27.71
CA SER A 51 -1.58 -5.55 -29.16
C SER A 51 -0.12 -5.64 -29.60
N ARG A 52 0.15 -6.44 -30.63
CA ARG A 52 1.50 -6.66 -31.18
C ARG A 52 2.53 -6.98 -30.09
N GLY A 53 2.15 -7.87 -29.17
CA GLY A 53 2.99 -8.28 -28.04
C GLY A 53 3.10 -7.26 -26.90
N CYS A 54 2.56 -6.05 -27.02
CA CYS A 54 2.65 -5.00 -25.99
C CYS A 54 1.32 -4.84 -25.26
N LEU A 55 1.38 -4.79 -23.94
CA LEU A 55 0.23 -4.43 -23.09
C LEU A 55 -0.12 -2.95 -23.35
N ILE A 56 -1.38 -2.69 -23.69
CA ILE A 56 -1.86 -1.33 -24.00
C ILE A 56 -3.00 -0.87 -23.08
N ARG A 57 -3.73 -1.80 -22.46
CA ARG A 57 -4.85 -1.47 -21.58
C ARG A 57 -5.10 -2.55 -20.53
N LYS A 58 -5.50 -2.12 -19.33
CA LYS A 58 -6.10 -2.98 -18.30
C LYS A 58 -7.41 -2.37 -17.84
N ASP A 59 -8.46 -3.17 -17.84
CA ASP A 59 -9.76 -2.80 -17.27
C ASP A 59 -9.96 -3.54 -15.95
N PHE A 60 -10.38 -2.84 -14.92
CA PHE A 60 -10.61 -3.39 -13.59
C PHE A 60 -12.09 -3.31 -13.22
N TYR A 61 -12.60 -4.43 -12.71
CA TYR A 61 -14.01 -4.61 -12.42
C TYR A 61 -14.23 -5.04 -10.96
N SER A 62 -15.29 -4.54 -10.37
CA SER A 62 -15.97 -5.09 -9.20
C SER A 62 -17.33 -5.64 -9.70
N TYR A 63 -18.45 -5.08 -9.23
CA TYR A 63 -19.77 -5.31 -9.83
C TYR A 63 -20.00 -4.43 -11.09
N THR A 64 -19.26 -3.34 -11.22
CA THR A 64 -19.14 -2.51 -12.42
C THR A 64 -17.69 -2.33 -12.82
N LYS A 65 -17.43 -1.68 -13.93
CA LYS A 65 -16.10 -1.24 -14.32
C LYS A 65 -15.68 -0.08 -13.42
N MET A 66 -14.61 -0.26 -12.67
CA MET A 66 -14.12 0.75 -11.72
C MET A 66 -13.18 1.75 -12.40
N PHE A 67 -12.14 1.24 -13.06
CA PHE A 67 -11.17 2.06 -13.76
C PHE A 67 -10.46 1.29 -14.87
N THR A 68 -9.85 2.05 -15.78
CA THR A 68 -9.01 1.56 -16.87
C THR A 68 -7.62 2.17 -16.75
N GLU A 69 -6.58 1.35 -16.87
CA GLU A 69 -5.20 1.78 -17.07
C GLU A 69 -4.83 1.74 -18.55
N TYR A 70 -4.20 2.80 -19.05
CA TYR A 70 -3.69 2.91 -20.41
C TYR A 70 -2.17 2.94 -20.40
N TYR A 71 -1.58 2.16 -21.31
CA TYR A 71 -0.15 1.98 -21.40
C TYR A 71 0.36 2.35 -22.80
N THR A 72 1.54 2.93 -22.86
CA THR A 72 2.29 3.14 -24.09
C THR A 72 3.56 2.29 -24.06
N PRO A 73 3.94 1.63 -25.18
CA PRO A 73 5.20 0.90 -25.24
C PRO A 73 6.39 1.88 -25.35
N VAL A 74 7.34 1.75 -24.45
CA VAL A 74 8.62 2.46 -24.47
C VAL A 74 9.70 1.43 -24.19
N ASP A 75 10.68 1.27 -25.07
CA ASP A 75 11.77 0.29 -24.95
C ASP A 75 11.26 -1.15 -24.64
N ASN A 76 10.25 -1.59 -25.34
CA ASN A 76 9.56 -2.88 -25.15
C ASN A 76 8.96 -3.09 -23.73
N LYS A 77 8.74 -2.02 -22.98
CA LYS A 77 8.05 -2.05 -21.68
C LYS A 77 6.76 -1.27 -21.75
N ALA A 78 5.74 -1.74 -21.03
CA ALA A 78 4.47 -1.05 -20.91
C ALA A 78 4.60 0.07 -19.86
N HIS A 79 4.55 1.34 -20.31
CA HIS A 79 4.56 2.50 -19.43
C HIS A 79 3.14 3.00 -19.23
N LEU A 80 2.70 3.04 -17.97
CA LEU A 80 1.42 3.61 -17.57
C LEU A 80 1.47 5.12 -17.75
N TYR A 81 0.52 5.69 -18.52
CA TYR A 81 0.42 7.14 -18.72
C TYR A 81 -0.92 7.74 -18.29
N GLN A 82 -1.96 6.90 -18.14
CA GLN A 82 -3.29 7.37 -17.74
C GLN A 82 -4.05 6.28 -17.00
N ARG A 83 -4.81 6.69 -15.97
CA ARG A 83 -5.92 5.92 -15.40
C ARG A 83 -7.20 6.70 -15.56
N ARG A 84 -8.26 6.03 -16.04
CA ARG A 84 -9.60 6.60 -16.13
C ARG A 84 -10.52 5.91 -15.15
N PHE A 85 -11.11 6.67 -14.27
CA PHE A 85 -12.04 6.19 -13.25
C PHE A 85 -13.49 6.44 -13.69
N PHE A 86 -14.37 5.50 -13.33
CA PHE A 86 -15.76 5.53 -13.76
C PHE A 86 -16.70 5.58 -12.56
N ASN A 87 -17.82 6.25 -12.73
CA ASN A 87 -18.98 6.14 -11.86
C ASN A 87 -19.71 4.81 -12.11
N GLU A 88 -20.62 4.43 -11.22
CA GLU A 88 -21.39 3.18 -11.33
C GLU A 88 -22.25 3.11 -12.59
N ASP A 89 -22.70 4.25 -13.10
CA ASP A 89 -23.46 4.37 -14.36
C ASP A 89 -22.59 4.23 -15.62
N GLY A 90 -21.27 4.15 -15.45
CA GLY A 90 -20.29 4.04 -16.52
C GLY A 90 -19.82 5.38 -17.09
N SER A 91 -20.31 6.51 -16.60
CA SER A 91 -19.77 7.83 -16.93
C SER A 91 -18.37 8.02 -16.36
N VAL A 92 -17.57 8.91 -16.96
CA VAL A 92 -16.21 9.19 -16.49
C VAL A 92 -16.28 10.05 -15.23
N ALA A 93 -15.70 9.54 -14.13
CA ALA A 93 -15.58 10.28 -12.88
C ALA A 93 -14.41 11.27 -12.96
N TYR A 94 -13.21 10.78 -13.28
CA TYR A 94 -12.02 11.59 -13.54
C TYR A 94 -10.92 10.79 -14.24
N ASP A 95 -9.95 11.49 -14.81
CA ASP A 95 -8.72 10.94 -15.35
C ASP A 95 -7.53 11.28 -14.43
N GLU A 96 -6.67 10.32 -14.14
CA GLU A 96 -5.33 10.53 -13.60
C GLU A 96 -4.33 10.43 -14.74
N ILE A 97 -3.61 11.50 -15.02
CA ILE A 97 -2.50 11.53 -15.97
C ILE A 97 -1.21 11.33 -15.18
N VAL A 98 -0.48 10.26 -15.51
CA VAL A 98 0.70 9.80 -14.78
C VAL A 98 1.96 10.24 -15.52
N ASP A 99 2.85 10.93 -14.80
CA ASP A 99 4.19 11.28 -15.27
C ASP A 99 5.24 10.85 -14.23
N GLY A 100 5.79 9.67 -14.39
CA GLY A 100 6.73 9.08 -13.45
C GLY A 100 6.14 8.90 -12.04
N LYS A 101 6.55 9.73 -11.09
CA LYS A 101 6.06 9.72 -9.70
C LYS A 101 4.93 10.73 -9.45
N ASP A 102 4.71 11.63 -10.39
CA ASP A 102 3.74 12.71 -10.28
C ASP A 102 2.47 12.36 -11.05
N SER A 103 1.37 12.97 -10.65
CA SER A 103 0.07 12.79 -11.30
C SER A 103 -0.72 14.08 -11.29
N VAL A 104 -1.46 14.29 -12.38
CA VAL A 104 -2.48 15.34 -12.50
C VAL A 104 -3.84 14.68 -12.59
N PHE A 105 -4.83 15.19 -11.87
CA PHE A 105 -6.17 14.62 -11.81
C PHE A 105 -7.15 15.59 -12.49
N ARG A 106 -7.80 15.13 -13.57
CA ARG A 106 -8.72 15.92 -14.37
C ARG A 106 -10.13 15.42 -14.18
N PHE A 107 -10.94 16.21 -13.48
CA PHE A 107 -12.37 16.05 -13.31
C PHE A 107 -13.11 16.80 -14.43
N PRO A 108 -14.42 16.57 -14.61
CA PRO A 108 -15.21 17.32 -15.58
C PRO A 108 -15.22 18.85 -15.35
N ASP A 109 -15.11 19.29 -14.11
CA ASP A 109 -15.25 20.68 -13.66
C ASP A 109 -13.95 21.31 -13.11
N LYS A 110 -12.88 20.53 -12.91
CA LYS A 110 -11.62 21.01 -12.30
C LYS A 110 -10.42 20.17 -12.67
N ILE A 111 -9.25 20.74 -12.45
CA ILE A 111 -7.95 20.05 -12.52
C ILE A 111 -7.26 20.19 -11.17
N LEU A 112 -6.75 19.09 -10.63
CA LEU A 112 -5.92 19.05 -9.45
C LEU A 112 -4.50 18.65 -9.89
N SER A 113 -3.52 19.50 -9.58
CA SER A 113 -2.18 19.43 -10.14
C SER A 113 -1.26 18.44 -9.42
N SER A 114 -1.74 17.82 -8.34
CA SER A 114 -0.92 16.91 -7.54
C SER A 114 -1.77 15.91 -6.77
N LYS A 115 -1.13 14.82 -6.36
CA LYS A 115 -1.73 13.86 -5.42
C LYS A 115 -2.12 14.53 -4.09
N HIS A 116 -1.35 15.52 -3.66
CA HIS A 116 -1.66 16.29 -2.44
C HIS A 116 -3.00 17.03 -2.57
N GLU A 117 -3.22 17.74 -3.66
CA GLU A 117 -4.49 18.43 -3.94
C GLU A 117 -5.65 17.44 -4.08
N PHE A 118 -5.39 16.29 -4.72
CA PHE A 118 -6.40 15.23 -4.86
C PHE A 118 -6.83 14.70 -3.49
N ILE A 119 -5.89 14.42 -2.57
CA ILE A 119 -6.22 13.95 -1.22
C ILE A 119 -6.94 15.05 -0.43
N ALA A 120 -6.50 16.30 -0.54
CA ALA A 120 -7.17 17.42 0.11
C ALA A 120 -8.64 17.56 -0.38
N TYR A 121 -8.85 17.45 -1.68
CA TYR A 121 -10.19 17.44 -2.27
C TYR A 121 -11.01 16.25 -1.76
N PHE A 122 -10.46 15.04 -1.77
CA PHE A 122 -11.12 13.85 -1.23
C PHE A 122 -11.54 14.06 0.23
N MET A 123 -10.64 14.54 1.08
CA MET A 123 -10.94 14.82 2.49
C MET A 123 -12.09 15.83 2.64
N SER A 124 -12.13 16.86 1.79
CA SER A 124 -13.21 17.87 1.82
C SER A 124 -14.58 17.32 1.42
N GLN A 125 -14.63 16.20 0.69
CA GLN A 125 -15.88 15.56 0.27
C GLN A 125 -16.43 14.54 1.28
N LEU A 126 -15.66 14.19 2.32
CA LEU A 126 -16.08 13.19 3.31
C LEU A 126 -17.19 13.69 4.25
N GLY A 127 -17.42 14.99 4.33
CA GLY A 127 -18.42 15.56 5.23
C GLY A 127 -18.12 15.28 6.72
N LEU A 128 -16.82 15.30 7.08
CA LEU A 128 -16.36 14.97 8.43
C LEU A 128 -17.00 15.86 9.51
N THR A 129 -17.32 15.25 10.64
CA THR A 129 -17.91 15.87 11.83
C THR A 129 -16.97 15.71 13.04
N ASP A 130 -17.30 16.31 14.17
CA ASP A 130 -16.58 16.15 15.44
C ASP A 130 -16.77 14.75 16.08
N GLN A 131 -17.69 13.95 15.55
CA GLN A 131 -17.91 12.55 15.95
C GLN A 131 -17.02 11.57 15.18
N ASP A 132 -16.34 12.04 14.13
CA ASP A 132 -15.49 11.21 13.30
C ASP A 132 -14.05 11.16 13.82
N ILE A 133 -13.35 10.08 13.50
CA ILE A 133 -11.93 9.90 13.79
C ILE A 133 -11.20 9.58 12.49
N VAL A 134 -10.23 10.41 12.14
CA VAL A 134 -9.32 10.16 11.03
C VAL A 134 -8.04 9.56 11.59
N ILE A 135 -7.68 8.36 11.16
CA ILE A 135 -6.43 7.69 11.56
C ILE A 135 -5.45 7.74 10.40
N LEU A 136 -4.35 8.46 10.60
CA LEU A 136 -3.23 8.50 9.66
C LEU A 136 -2.28 7.34 9.97
N ASP A 137 -2.48 6.22 9.29
CA ASP A 137 -1.67 5.01 9.46
C ASP A 137 -0.26 5.16 8.87
N ARG A 138 -0.16 5.80 7.70
CA ARG A 138 1.11 6.16 7.05
C ARG A 138 1.03 7.54 6.41
N ALA A 139 1.99 8.40 6.75
CA ALA A 139 1.97 9.80 6.32
C ALA A 139 2.60 10.05 4.95
N THR A 140 3.37 9.10 4.40
CA THR A 140 4.13 9.31 3.16
C THR A 140 3.22 9.71 2.00
N GLY A 141 3.40 10.95 1.51
CA GLY A 141 2.62 11.51 0.40
C GLY A 141 1.17 11.91 0.73
N THR A 142 0.72 11.74 1.98
CA THR A 142 -0.67 12.02 2.40
C THR A 142 -0.75 12.93 3.62
N GLY A 143 0.26 12.91 4.49
CA GLY A 143 0.22 13.51 5.82
C GLY A 143 -0.20 14.97 5.83
N GLN A 144 0.44 15.82 5.03
CA GLN A 144 0.14 17.26 5.00
C GLN A 144 -1.31 17.54 4.58
N ALA A 145 -1.82 16.81 3.58
CA ALA A 145 -3.21 16.98 3.12
C ALA A 145 -4.21 16.58 4.20
N VAL A 146 -3.96 15.46 4.90
CA VAL A 146 -4.80 14.99 6.01
C VAL A 146 -4.77 16.00 7.17
N PHE A 147 -3.58 16.43 7.62
CA PHE A 147 -3.45 17.38 8.73
C PHE A 147 -4.18 18.70 8.50
N ARG A 148 -4.23 19.16 7.25
CA ARG A 148 -4.92 20.41 6.88
C ARG A 148 -6.43 20.28 6.75
N ASN A 149 -6.94 19.06 6.52
CA ASN A 149 -8.34 18.83 6.16
C ASN A 149 -9.08 17.83 7.08
N ALA A 150 -8.44 17.33 8.15
CA ALA A 150 -9.10 16.38 9.06
C ALA A 150 -10.15 17.04 9.95
N LYS A 151 -9.98 18.32 10.34
CA LYS A 151 -10.95 19.02 11.19
C LYS A 151 -12.30 19.16 10.48
N PRO A 152 -13.44 19.04 11.23
CA PRO A 152 -13.54 18.99 12.69
C PRO A 152 -13.32 17.60 13.32
N ALA A 153 -13.09 16.55 12.53
CA ALA A 153 -12.81 15.22 13.07
C ALA A 153 -11.54 15.18 13.94
N LYS A 154 -11.45 14.21 14.83
CA LYS A 154 -10.26 13.94 15.61
C LYS A 154 -9.21 13.27 14.75
N LEU A 155 -7.93 13.66 14.92
CA LEU A 155 -6.80 13.10 14.17
C LEU A 155 -5.95 12.21 15.05
N GLY A 156 -5.89 10.91 14.70
CA GLY A 156 -4.96 9.93 15.26
C GLY A 156 -3.80 9.66 14.31
N VAL A 157 -2.59 9.47 14.85
CA VAL A 157 -1.39 9.15 14.06
C VAL A 157 -0.74 7.88 14.57
N VAL A 158 -0.47 6.92 13.67
CA VAL A 158 0.17 5.64 14.02
C VAL A 158 1.68 5.71 13.84
N VAL A 159 2.40 5.24 14.84
CA VAL A 159 3.87 5.15 14.84
C VAL A 159 4.29 3.67 14.77
N HIS A 160 4.62 3.19 13.57
CA HIS A 160 4.87 1.78 13.28
C HIS A 160 6.31 1.30 13.54
N ALA A 161 7.28 2.22 13.53
CA ALA A 161 8.69 1.90 13.56
C ALA A 161 9.42 2.78 14.55
N GLU A 162 10.74 2.63 14.61
CA GLU A 162 11.61 3.51 15.38
C GLU A 162 11.40 4.96 14.95
N HIS A 163 11.08 5.83 15.92
CA HIS A 163 10.61 7.18 15.64
C HIS A 163 11.70 8.25 15.76
N PHE A 164 12.90 7.88 16.16
CA PHE A 164 14.05 8.75 16.30
C PHE A 164 15.35 8.02 15.95
N SER A 165 16.46 8.75 15.85
CA SER A 165 17.80 8.18 15.64
C SER A 165 18.59 8.20 16.96
N GLU A 166 18.89 7.04 17.53
CA GLU A 166 19.65 6.93 18.80
C GLU A 166 21.00 7.64 18.73
N ASN A 167 21.68 7.58 17.58
CA ASN A 167 22.99 8.21 17.38
C ASN A 167 22.94 9.73 17.23
N ALA A 168 21.75 10.32 17.16
CA ALA A 168 21.54 11.75 16.99
C ALA A 168 20.68 12.36 18.10
N VAL A 169 20.81 11.79 19.30
CA VAL A 169 20.21 12.32 20.54
C VAL A 169 21.29 12.96 21.37
N THR A 170 21.07 14.21 21.78
CA THR A 170 21.93 14.95 22.71
C THR A 170 21.11 15.43 23.90
N ASP A 171 21.73 16.13 24.85
CA ASP A 171 20.99 16.71 25.97
C ASP A 171 19.99 17.80 25.54
N LYS A 172 20.18 18.42 24.36
CA LYS A 172 19.40 19.56 23.89
C LYS A 172 18.54 19.28 22.67
N THR A 173 18.88 18.25 21.88
CA THR A 173 18.27 17.99 20.59
C THR A 173 18.02 16.53 20.36
N ILE A 174 17.00 16.24 19.58
CA ILE A 174 16.68 14.91 19.06
C ILE A 174 16.43 15.01 17.55
N LEU A 175 16.93 14.03 16.82
CA LEU A 175 16.59 13.86 15.40
C LEU A 175 15.45 12.85 15.28
N TRP A 176 14.28 13.34 14.94
CA TRP A 176 13.15 12.49 14.61
C TRP A 176 13.40 11.75 13.30
N ASN A 177 12.88 10.54 13.20
CA ASN A 177 12.89 9.83 11.94
C ASN A 177 12.05 10.59 10.89
N ASN A 178 12.58 10.75 9.67
CA ASN A 178 11.96 11.52 8.58
C ASN A 178 10.51 11.10 8.27
N PHE A 179 10.14 9.83 8.55
CA PHE A 179 8.76 9.36 8.39
C PHE A 179 7.78 10.00 9.37
N TYR A 180 8.26 10.54 10.50
CA TYR A 180 7.43 11.08 11.59
C TYR A 180 7.71 12.55 11.89
N GLU A 181 8.77 13.13 11.33
CA GLU A 181 9.18 14.50 11.63
C GLU A 181 8.06 15.53 11.43
N TYR A 182 7.31 15.42 10.32
CA TYR A 182 6.19 16.31 10.06
C TYR A 182 5.08 16.18 11.10
N GLN A 183 4.72 14.97 11.48
CA GLN A 183 3.66 14.68 12.46
C GLN A 183 4.07 15.16 13.85
N PHE A 184 5.33 14.98 14.21
CA PHE A 184 5.84 15.39 15.53
C PHE A 184 6.04 16.90 15.63
N SER A 185 6.47 17.54 14.55
CA SER A 185 6.56 18.99 14.48
C SER A 185 5.19 19.69 14.48
N ASN A 186 4.13 18.97 14.17
CA ASN A 186 2.74 19.43 14.21
C ASN A 186 1.90 18.65 15.23
N ALA A 187 2.51 18.17 16.31
CA ALA A 187 1.84 17.34 17.31
C ALA A 187 0.68 18.05 18.03
N ASP A 188 0.69 19.39 18.07
CA ASP A 188 -0.40 20.23 18.57
C ASP A 188 -1.73 20.06 17.80
N LYS A 189 -1.67 19.54 16.57
CA LYS A 189 -2.83 19.27 15.71
C LYS A 189 -3.34 17.82 15.80
N VAL A 190 -2.61 16.97 16.51
CA VAL A 190 -2.91 15.54 16.67
C VAL A 190 -3.64 15.32 17.97
N ASP A 191 -4.82 14.71 17.92
CA ASP A 191 -5.60 14.42 19.12
C ASP A 191 -5.00 13.24 19.92
N PHE A 192 -4.40 12.25 19.24
CA PHE A 192 -3.69 11.16 19.88
C PHE A 192 -2.71 10.45 18.94
N PHE A 193 -1.62 9.93 19.49
CA PHE A 193 -0.70 9.02 18.81
C PHE A 193 -0.97 7.57 19.21
N ILE A 194 -0.72 6.64 18.29
CA ILE A 194 -0.83 5.20 18.53
C ILE A 194 0.56 4.58 18.40
N THR A 195 1.02 3.90 19.44
CA THR A 195 2.27 3.12 19.44
C THR A 195 1.97 1.63 19.58
N ALA A 196 2.85 0.77 19.05
CA ALA A 196 2.67 -0.67 19.10
C ALA A 196 2.95 -1.30 20.48
N THR A 197 3.75 -0.65 21.31
CA THR A 197 4.20 -1.18 22.61
C THR A 197 4.25 -0.10 23.69
N GLU A 198 4.06 -0.48 24.95
CA GLU A 198 4.20 0.42 26.09
C GLU A 198 5.62 0.99 26.21
N ARG A 199 6.64 0.21 25.83
CA ARG A 199 8.02 0.69 25.80
C ARG A 199 8.19 1.86 24.82
N GLN A 200 7.65 1.74 23.60
CA GLN A 200 7.69 2.81 22.59
C GLN A 200 6.92 4.04 23.08
N ARG A 201 5.75 3.84 23.70
CA ARG A 201 4.94 4.90 24.29
C ARG A 201 5.73 5.67 25.35
N SER A 202 6.34 4.98 26.31
CA SER A 202 7.12 5.61 27.40
C SER A 202 8.29 6.42 26.84
N ILE A 203 9.12 5.83 25.95
CA ILE A 203 10.25 6.50 25.34
C ILE A 203 9.80 7.76 24.57
N MET A 204 8.74 7.63 23.76
CA MET A 204 8.21 8.73 22.98
C MET A 204 7.69 9.87 23.87
N LEU A 205 6.98 9.54 24.95
CA LEU A 205 6.47 10.52 25.90
C LEU A 205 7.61 11.28 26.61
N ASP A 206 8.63 10.57 27.08
CA ASP A 206 9.81 11.17 27.73
C ASP A 206 10.56 12.10 26.78
N GLN A 207 10.69 11.71 25.52
CA GLN A 207 11.33 12.54 24.49
C GLN A 207 10.52 13.79 24.17
N PHE A 208 9.20 13.67 24.00
CA PHE A 208 8.35 14.85 23.79
C PHE A 208 8.45 15.83 24.95
N ASN A 209 8.37 15.34 26.19
CA ASN A 209 8.49 16.17 27.39
C ASN A 209 9.88 16.86 27.50
N LYS A 210 10.94 16.21 27.01
CA LYS A 210 12.29 16.78 27.07
C LYS A 210 12.59 17.76 25.95
N TYR A 211 12.16 17.48 24.73
CA TYR A 211 12.61 18.19 23.52
C TYR A 211 11.55 19.10 22.89
N THR A 212 10.31 19.07 23.37
CA THR A 212 9.22 19.90 22.82
C THR A 212 8.43 20.55 23.95
N PRO A 213 7.73 21.67 23.68
CA PRO A 213 6.84 22.29 24.66
C PRO A 213 5.49 21.59 24.77
N PHE A 214 5.29 20.46 24.09
CA PHE A 214 4.00 19.78 23.95
C PHE A 214 4.07 18.36 24.52
N THR A 215 3.07 17.99 25.33
CA THR A 215 2.89 16.63 25.85
C THR A 215 1.76 15.94 25.08
N PRO A 216 2.06 14.99 24.18
CA PRO A 216 1.06 14.33 23.39
C PRO A 216 0.26 13.29 24.19
N HIS A 217 -1.00 13.10 23.84
CA HIS A 217 -1.76 11.92 24.24
C HIS A 217 -1.30 10.72 23.42
N ILE A 218 -0.77 9.67 24.05
CA ILE A 218 -0.27 8.48 23.38
C ILE A 218 -0.99 7.25 23.94
N VAL A 219 -1.57 6.44 23.05
CA VAL A 219 -2.21 5.17 23.38
C VAL A 219 -1.39 4.00 22.82
N THR A 220 -1.40 2.87 23.50
CA THR A 220 -0.74 1.66 23.02
C THR A 220 -1.78 0.71 22.44
N ILE A 221 -1.62 0.40 21.15
CA ILE A 221 -2.43 -0.59 20.44
C ILE A 221 -1.46 -1.55 19.74
N PRO A 222 -1.33 -2.81 20.19
CA PRO A 222 -0.45 -3.79 19.55
C PRO A 222 -0.80 -4.00 18.08
N VAL A 223 0.22 -4.14 17.23
CA VAL A 223 0.04 -4.39 15.81
C VAL A 223 -0.43 -5.82 15.56
N GLY A 224 -1.47 -5.95 14.75
CA GLY A 224 -2.02 -7.22 14.32
C GLY A 224 -3.06 -7.80 15.26
N SER A 225 -3.78 -8.77 14.76
CA SER A 225 -4.75 -9.57 15.50
C SER A 225 -4.43 -11.06 15.36
N VAL A 226 -4.87 -11.85 16.32
CA VAL A 226 -4.80 -13.32 16.28
C VAL A 226 -6.22 -13.84 16.15
N ASP A 227 -6.72 -13.93 14.90
CA ASP A 227 -8.06 -14.41 14.61
C ASP A 227 -8.22 -15.88 14.93
N LYS A 228 -7.14 -16.65 14.75
CA LYS A 228 -7.10 -18.08 15.06
C LYS A 228 -5.76 -18.47 15.66
N LEU A 229 -5.78 -18.86 16.93
CA LEU A 229 -4.60 -19.39 17.59
C LEU A 229 -4.26 -20.77 17.00
N ARG A 230 -3.15 -20.85 16.29
CA ARG A 230 -2.61 -22.10 15.76
C ARG A 230 -1.45 -22.54 16.63
N LYS A 231 -1.63 -23.69 17.29
CA LYS A 231 -0.54 -24.35 18.01
C LYS A 231 0.03 -25.46 17.14
N PRO A 232 1.36 -25.66 17.12
CA PRO A 232 1.93 -26.79 16.40
C PRO A 232 1.42 -28.11 17.01
N GLU A 233 0.98 -29.01 16.13
CA GLU A 233 0.62 -30.39 16.49
C GLU A 233 1.87 -31.24 16.23
N GLY A 234 2.49 -31.76 17.28
CA GLY A 234 3.65 -32.64 17.19
C GLY A 234 4.89 -32.11 17.93
N GLU A 235 5.90 -32.95 17.98
CA GLU A 235 7.16 -32.65 18.63
C GLU A 235 7.99 -31.63 17.86
N ARG A 236 8.62 -30.71 18.58
CA ARG A 236 9.57 -29.77 17.98
C ARG A 236 10.80 -30.53 17.51
N LYS A 237 11.22 -30.28 16.28
CA LYS A 237 12.47 -30.80 15.77
C LYS A 237 13.62 -30.20 16.61
N PRO A 238 14.40 -31.03 17.36
CA PRO A 238 15.45 -30.52 18.22
C PRO A 238 16.55 -29.85 17.41
N PHE A 239 17.25 -28.91 18.03
CA PHE A 239 18.36 -28.16 17.44
C PHE A 239 18.03 -27.45 16.11
N SER A 240 16.76 -27.12 15.88
CA SER A 240 16.33 -26.39 14.68
C SER A 240 16.21 -24.89 14.99
N ILE A 241 16.84 -24.08 14.17
CA ILE A 241 16.74 -22.62 14.17
C ILE A 241 15.95 -22.22 12.95
N ILE A 242 14.95 -21.35 13.13
CA ILE A 242 14.16 -20.80 12.01
C ILE A 242 14.14 -19.27 12.09
N THR A 243 14.04 -18.62 10.94
CA THR A 243 13.76 -17.19 10.83
C THR A 243 12.65 -16.96 9.83
N ALA A 244 11.83 -15.95 10.07
CA ALA A 244 10.78 -15.50 9.16
C ALA A 244 10.86 -13.98 9.04
N SER A 245 11.49 -13.50 7.96
CA SER A 245 11.64 -12.07 7.71
C SER A 245 11.79 -11.79 6.21
N ARG A 246 11.67 -10.52 5.82
CA ARG A 246 12.11 -10.10 4.49
C ARG A 246 13.63 -10.29 4.37
N LEU A 247 14.10 -10.67 3.18
CA LEU A 247 15.54 -10.65 2.88
C LEU A 247 15.96 -9.18 2.64
N ALA A 248 16.30 -8.51 3.70
CA ALA A 248 16.77 -7.13 3.70
C ALA A 248 17.96 -6.98 4.65
N ASN A 249 18.89 -6.08 4.33
CA ASN A 249 20.16 -5.93 5.06
C ASN A 249 19.95 -5.70 6.56
N GLU A 250 18.95 -4.93 6.93
CA GLU A 250 18.59 -4.63 8.32
C GLU A 250 18.11 -5.86 9.13
N LYS A 251 17.84 -6.99 8.49
CA LYS A 251 17.42 -8.24 9.15
C LYS A 251 18.59 -9.17 9.46
N HIS A 252 19.77 -8.89 8.92
CA HIS A 252 21.02 -9.62 9.21
C HIS A 252 20.88 -11.14 9.13
N VAL A 253 20.09 -11.67 8.18
CA VAL A 253 19.90 -13.12 8.02
C VAL A 253 21.23 -13.82 7.69
N ASP A 254 22.14 -13.14 7.01
CA ASP A 254 23.50 -13.60 6.75
C ASP A 254 24.32 -13.78 8.03
N TRP A 255 24.15 -12.90 9.04
CA TRP A 255 24.81 -13.04 10.34
C TRP A 255 24.27 -14.25 11.10
N LEU A 256 22.94 -14.48 11.02
CA LEU A 256 22.34 -15.68 11.62
C LEU A 256 22.91 -16.95 10.97
N ALA A 257 22.98 -17.00 9.65
CA ALA A 257 23.58 -18.14 8.95
C ALA A 257 25.05 -18.39 9.38
N LYS A 258 25.87 -17.35 9.45
CA LYS A 258 27.26 -17.43 9.93
C LYS A 258 27.32 -17.91 11.40
N ALA A 259 26.46 -17.43 12.25
CA ALA A 259 26.38 -17.86 13.65
C ALA A 259 26.02 -19.35 13.77
N VAL A 260 25.09 -19.84 12.94
CA VAL A 260 24.75 -21.27 12.91
C VAL A 260 25.92 -22.13 12.43
N VAL A 261 26.66 -21.70 11.41
CA VAL A 261 27.87 -22.40 10.95
C VAL A 261 28.89 -22.54 12.09
N LYS A 262 29.13 -21.45 12.83
CA LYS A 262 30.04 -21.47 13.98
C LYS A 262 29.50 -22.36 15.12
N ALA A 263 28.20 -22.32 15.40
CA ALA A 263 27.60 -23.18 16.41
C ALA A 263 27.72 -24.68 16.10
N LYS A 264 27.74 -25.05 14.82
CA LYS A 264 27.93 -26.44 14.37
C LYS A 264 29.29 -27.04 14.77
N GLU A 265 30.30 -26.23 15.00
CA GLU A 265 31.60 -26.70 15.50
C GLU A 265 31.49 -27.39 16.86
N SER A 266 30.59 -26.91 17.73
CA SER A 266 30.35 -27.47 19.08
C SER A 266 29.07 -28.31 19.15
N LEU A 267 28.11 -28.06 18.25
CA LEU A 267 26.79 -28.73 18.19
C LEU A 267 26.48 -29.13 16.75
N PRO A 268 27.09 -30.23 16.23
CA PRO A 268 26.96 -30.63 14.82
C PRO A 268 25.50 -30.87 14.34
N GLN A 269 24.59 -31.19 15.25
CA GLN A 269 23.18 -31.47 14.98
C GLN A 269 22.33 -30.20 14.75
N VAL A 270 22.88 -29.00 14.97
CA VAL A 270 22.14 -27.75 14.72
C VAL A 270 21.79 -27.60 13.23
N ASN A 271 20.55 -27.25 12.94
CA ASN A 271 20.02 -27.03 11.60
C ASN A 271 19.38 -25.62 11.50
N PHE A 272 19.50 -25.02 10.30
CA PHE A 272 18.91 -23.73 9.96
C PHE A 272 18.24 -23.79 8.59
#